data_bff4cf783b7595d2ad1c271174b9b26a
#
_entry.id   bff4cf783b7595d2ad1c271174b9b26a
#
_cell.length_a   1.000
_cell.length_b   1.000
_cell.length_c   1.000
_cell.angle_alpha   90.00
_cell.angle_beta   90.00
_cell.angle_gamma   90.00
#
_symmetry.space_group_name_H-M   'P 1'
#
loop_
_entity.id
_entity.type
_entity.pdbx_description
1 polymer ?
#
loop_
_entity_poly.entity_id
_entity_poly.type
_entity_poly.pdbx_seq_one_letter_code
_entity_poly.pdbx_strand_id
1 'polypeptide(L)'
;MIKQLSISAIAATLSSALAFAADTESESLSGGLFTTTMRDAAAYRQTIPFPDEKRQLQHLDGFDSLAQKWVMPLLPTGVWGRGPLSNAESCLGCHINSGRGTVPAKSNEPIRTMLVRVSVPGKNANGGPMPHPRYGDQINFMGVEHEVRGEAEVFIDWREKPVQFADGETVSLREPKLRIEQLVYGPLGDDTLFSPRVTQPLLGLGLLEAVPDSTLEALSAAPKPHGIKGKTNRVWDFAAKRMAIGRFGHKATNPNLSQQIMAAFHDDMGVTSNLFPTETCTDVQKSCRNAFSAPQPELGPNQFVPLLFYVQANAVPARRNAGDVDVKRGEKLFTEAACAACHTPELKTGEYAPIPEMSHQVIRPFTDLLLHDMGEALSDNRPDFEAGGREWRTAPLWGLGLAKTVNGHTDLLHDGRARTTAEAILWHGGEANFSREVFLKMPKADRQALLLFLDSL
;
A
#
# COMPACT_ATOMS: atom_id res chain seq x y z
N MET A 1 -48.00 -0.85 45.94
CA MET A 1 -47.65 -0.18 44.66
C MET A 1 -46.15 0.20 44.57
N ILE A 2 -45.20 -0.58 45.10
CA ILE A 2 -43.75 -0.22 45.14
C ILE A 2 -42.86 -1.33 44.51
N LYS A 3 -43.41 -2.40 43.93
CA LYS A 3 -42.59 -3.48 43.35
C LYS A 3 -42.52 -3.54 41.82
N GLN A 4 -43.20 -2.68 41.08
CA GLN A 4 -43.15 -2.68 39.60
C GLN A 4 -42.20 -1.67 38.95
N LEU A 5 -41.66 -0.70 39.71
CA LEU A 5 -40.74 0.30 39.15
C LEU A 5 -39.27 -0.16 39.04
N SER A 6 -38.88 -1.21 39.79
CA SER A 6 -37.49 -1.66 39.84
C SER A 6 -37.09 -2.60 38.66
N ILE A 7 -38.05 -3.30 38.05
CA ILE A 7 -37.76 -4.27 36.98
C ILE A 7 -37.60 -3.57 35.61
N SER A 8 -38.34 -2.50 35.37
CA SER A 8 -38.23 -1.77 34.11
C SER A 8 -36.92 -0.98 33.95
N ALA A 9 -36.35 -0.47 35.05
CA ALA A 9 -35.09 0.26 35.04
C ALA A 9 -33.87 -0.67 34.79
N ILE A 10 -33.90 -1.88 35.35
CA ILE A 10 -32.83 -2.87 35.16
C ILE A 10 -32.85 -3.46 33.73
N ALA A 11 -34.04 -3.67 33.15
CA ALA A 11 -34.17 -4.16 31.80
C ALA A 11 -33.71 -3.12 30.76
N ALA A 12 -33.98 -1.82 30.97
CA ALA A 12 -33.55 -0.74 30.09
C ALA A 12 -32.03 -0.53 30.13
N THR A 13 -31.39 -0.66 31.30
CA THR A 13 -29.93 -0.54 31.45
C THR A 13 -29.18 -1.76 30.89
N LEU A 14 -29.74 -2.96 31.02
CA LEU A 14 -29.19 -4.16 30.39
C LEU A 14 -29.31 -4.15 28.85
N SER A 15 -30.45 -3.69 28.33
CA SER A 15 -30.62 -3.54 26.85
C SER A 15 -29.70 -2.52 26.27
N SER A 16 -29.49 -1.36 26.92
CA SER A 16 -28.55 -0.34 26.42
C SER A 16 -27.09 -0.78 26.55
N ALA A 17 -26.72 -1.52 27.59
CA ALA A 17 -25.37 -2.06 27.74
C ALA A 17 -25.07 -3.19 26.72
N LEU A 18 -26.05 -4.03 26.39
CA LEU A 18 -25.93 -5.06 25.35
C LEU A 18 -25.87 -4.46 23.95
N ALA A 19 -26.67 -3.44 23.65
CA ALA A 19 -26.61 -2.72 22.39
C ALA A 19 -25.26 -2.00 22.22
N PHE A 20 -24.76 -1.33 23.25
CA PHE A 20 -23.48 -0.65 23.26
C PHE A 20 -22.30 -1.62 23.11
N ALA A 21 -22.37 -2.81 23.73
CA ALA A 21 -21.36 -3.86 23.57
C ALA A 21 -21.38 -4.46 22.15
N ALA A 22 -22.56 -4.68 21.57
CA ALA A 22 -22.70 -5.18 20.19
C ALA A 22 -22.20 -4.16 19.15
N ASP A 23 -22.44 -2.86 19.34
CA ASP A 23 -21.94 -1.81 18.45
C ASP A 23 -20.42 -1.71 18.52
N THR A 24 -19.80 -1.77 19.70
CA THR A 24 -18.34 -1.74 19.86
C THR A 24 -17.68 -3.00 19.31
N GLU A 25 -18.31 -4.14 19.39
CA GLU A 25 -17.84 -5.40 18.80
C GLU A 25 -17.87 -5.31 17.26
N SER A 26 -18.96 -4.82 16.69
CA SER A 26 -19.09 -4.59 15.24
C SER A 26 -18.06 -3.56 14.72
N GLU A 27 -17.78 -2.48 15.46
CA GLU A 27 -16.79 -1.48 15.11
C GLU A 27 -15.36 -2.02 15.13
N SER A 28 -15.08 -3.06 15.91
CA SER A 28 -13.76 -3.69 15.97
C SER A 28 -13.43 -4.57 14.76
N LEU A 29 -14.45 -5.02 14.01
CA LEU A 29 -14.31 -5.91 12.85
C LEU A 29 -13.88 -5.14 11.59
N SER A 30 -12.61 -4.73 11.52
CA SER A 30 -12.06 -3.93 10.41
C SER A 30 -12.20 -4.61 9.05
N GLY A 31 -12.05 -5.92 8.97
CA GLY A 31 -12.19 -6.74 7.76
C GLY A 31 -13.48 -7.56 7.69
N GLY A 32 -14.53 -7.24 8.48
CA GLY A 32 -15.69 -8.10 8.62
C GLY A 32 -15.27 -9.48 9.15
N LEU A 33 -15.68 -10.56 8.51
CA LEU A 33 -15.25 -11.94 8.86
C LEU A 33 -13.72 -12.14 8.71
N PHE A 34 -13.04 -11.35 7.90
CA PHE A 34 -11.59 -11.41 7.70
C PHE A 34 -10.85 -10.51 8.69
N THR A 35 -11.27 -10.50 9.94
CA THR A 35 -10.63 -9.76 11.03
C THR A 35 -9.85 -10.71 11.92
N THR A 36 -8.58 -10.36 12.23
CA THR A 36 -7.74 -11.07 13.20
C THR A 36 -7.55 -10.26 14.48
N THR A 37 -7.50 -10.93 15.61
CA THR A 37 -7.18 -10.32 16.91
C THR A 37 -5.69 -10.34 17.24
N MET A 38 -4.84 -10.88 16.35
CA MET A 38 -3.39 -10.91 16.52
C MET A 38 -2.83 -9.47 16.58
N ARG A 39 -1.89 -9.23 17.51
CA ARG A 39 -1.33 -7.89 17.80
C ARG A 39 0.19 -7.85 17.84
N ASP A 40 0.84 -8.93 17.46
CA ASP A 40 2.30 -9.04 17.42
C ASP A 40 2.85 -8.86 15.99
N ALA A 41 4.12 -9.17 15.78
CA ALA A 41 4.77 -9.08 14.48
C ALA A 41 4.15 -9.97 13.39
N ALA A 42 3.29 -10.92 13.75
CA ALA A 42 2.59 -11.79 12.82
C ALA A 42 1.20 -11.26 12.41
N ALA A 43 0.78 -10.11 12.92
CA ALA A 43 -0.58 -9.58 12.73
C ALA A 43 -0.98 -9.39 11.26
N TYR A 44 -0.02 -9.10 10.35
CA TYR A 44 -0.31 -8.87 8.92
C TYR A 44 -0.22 -10.13 8.05
N ARG A 45 0.08 -11.30 8.61
CA ARG A 45 0.18 -12.58 7.90
C ARG A 45 -0.80 -13.63 8.40
N GLN A 46 -1.91 -13.16 8.96
CA GLN A 46 -2.98 -14.04 9.43
C GLN A 46 -4.04 -14.21 8.34
N THR A 47 -4.79 -15.30 8.43
CA THR A 47 -6.03 -15.48 7.70
C THR A 47 -7.14 -15.90 8.68
N ILE A 48 -8.38 -15.98 8.22
CA ILE A 48 -9.46 -16.57 8.99
C ILE A 48 -9.30 -18.11 9.06
N PRO A 49 -9.87 -18.76 10.06
CA PRO A 49 -10.01 -20.20 10.07
C PRO A 49 -11.02 -20.62 8.99
N PHE A 50 -10.53 -20.99 7.80
CA PHE A 50 -11.38 -21.57 6.76
C PHE A 50 -11.95 -22.90 7.24
N PRO A 51 -13.23 -23.22 6.90
CA PRO A 51 -13.81 -24.52 7.20
C PRO A 51 -13.09 -25.68 6.50
N ASP A 52 -12.45 -25.39 5.37
CA ASP A 52 -11.71 -26.34 4.55
C ASP A 52 -10.21 -26.28 4.90
N GLU A 53 -9.69 -27.38 5.48
CA GLU A 53 -8.27 -27.55 5.79
C GLU A 53 -7.35 -27.30 4.59
N LYS A 54 -7.80 -27.65 3.38
CA LYS A 54 -7.05 -27.42 2.14
C LYS A 54 -6.76 -25.93 1.92
N ARG A 55 -7.70 -25.04 2.22
CA ARG A 55 -7.48 -23.59 2.09
C ARG A 55 -6.55 -23.07 3.17
N GLN A 56 -6.58 -23.62 4.37
CA GLN A 56 -5.61 -23.30 5.42
C GLN A 56 -4.19 -23.63 4.95
N LEU A 57 -3.98 -24.84 4.40
CA LEU A 57 -2.71 -25.27 3.86
C LEU A 57 -2.30 -24.40 2.66
N GLN A 58 -3.22 -24.08 1.76
CA GLN A 58 -2.94 -23.19 0.62
C GLN A 58 -2.47 -21.79 1.06
N HIS A 59 -2.98 -21.25 2.17
CA HIS A 59 -2.49 -19.99 2.71
C HIS A 59 -1.05 -20.11 3.23
N LEU A 60 -0.72 -21.22 3.89
CA LEU A 60 0.66 -21.49 4.35
C LEU A 60 1.62 -21.66 3.17
N ASP A 61 1.24 -22.46 2.15
CA ASP A 61 2.00 -22.61 0.91
C ASP A 61 2.21 -21.27 0.19
N GLY A 62 1.23 -20.37 0.29
CA GLY A 62 1.31 -19.03 -0.26
C GLY A 62 2.31 -18.14 0.49
N PHE A 63 2.41 -18.28 1.81
CA PHE A 63 3.46 -17.62 2.59
C PHE A 63 4.84 -18.14 2.22
N ASP A 64 4.99 -19.45 2.05
CA ASP A 64 6.25 -20.05 1.57
C ASP A 64 6.62 -19.53 0.17
N SER A 65 5.64 -19.37 -0.72
CA SER A 65 5.84 -18.75 -2.03
C SER A 65 6.25 -17.27 -1.94
N LEU A 66 5.72 -16.50 -0.98
CA LEU A 66 6.14 -15.12 -0.68
C LEU A 66 7.60 -15.05 -0.21
N ALA A 67 8.02 -16.02 0.60
CA ALA A 67 9.37 -16.13 1.14
C ALA A 67 10.36 -16.79 0.18
N GLN A 68 9.86 -17.44 -0.88
CA GLN A 68 10.64 -18.17 -1.86
C GLN A 68 11.73 -17.30 -2.46
N LYS A 69 12.98 -17.75 -2.37
CA LYS A 69 14.10 -17.10 -3.07
C LYS A 69 14.13 -17.49 -4.54
N TRP A 70 14.10 -16.46 -5.37
CA TRP A 70 14.32 -16.55 -6.81
C TRP A 70 15.79 -16.28 -7.09
N VAL A 71 16.42 -17.18 -7.79
CA VAL A 71 17.86 -17.14 -8.05
C VAL A 71 18.13 -17.19 -9.53
N MET A 72 19.34 -16.80 -9.89
CA MET A 72 19.84 -17.00 -11.24
C MET A 72 19.85 -18.49 -11.60
N PRO A 73 19.55 -18.84 -12.86
CA PRO A 73 19.70 -20.21 -13.33
C PRO A 73 21.09 -20.77 -13.02
N LEU A 74 21.14 -22.08 -12.77
CA LEU A 74 22.35 -22.87 -12.42
C LEU A 74 22.85 -22.69 -10.98
N LEU A 75 22.26 -21.85 -10.14
CA LEU A 75 22.56 -21.87 -8.71
C LEU A 75 21.91 -23.09 -8.03
N PRO A 76 22.58 -23.71 -7.03
CA PRO A 76 22.14 -24.98 -6.46
C PRO A 76 20.94 -24.88 -5.54
N THR A 77 20.58 -23.68 -5.08
CA THR A 77 19.50 -23.44 -4.10
C THR A 77 18.59 -22.31 -4.56
N GLY A 78 17.28 -22.50 -4.40
CA GLY A 78 16.25 -21.53 -4.80
C GLY A 78 15.49 -21.94 -6.06
N VAL A 79 14.52 -21.12 -6.46
CA VAL A 79 13.78 -21.28 -7.73
C VAL A 79 14.51 -20.47 -8.81
N TRP A 80 14.77 -21.12 -9.94
CA TRP A 80 15.40 -20.46 -11.08
C TRP A 80 14.41 -19.51 -11.76
N GLY A 81 14.89 -18.36 -12.19
CA GLY A 81 14.10 -17.40 -12.95
C GLY A 81 14.24 -15.96 -12.47
N ARG A 82 15.11 -15.64 -11.48
CA ARG A 82 15.44 -14.25 -11.23
C ARG A 82 16.13 -13.66 -12.46
N GLY A 83 15.61 -12.57 -12.96
CA GLY A 83 16.14 -11.93 -14.16
C GLY A 83 17.52 -11.30 -13.96
N PRO A 84 18.17 -10.92 -15.08
CA PRO A 84 19.52 -10.36 -15.06
C PRO A 84 19.62 -9.03 -14.30
N LEU A 85 18.51 -8.25 -14.25
CA LEU A 85 18.36 -7.02 -13.48
C LEU A 85 17.19 -7.17 -12.52
N SER A 86 17.36 -6.75 -11.27
CA SER A 86 16.35 -6.91 -10.23
C SER A 86 16.61 -5.96 -9.05
N ASN A 87 15.67 -5.92 -8.10
CA ASN A 87 15.79 -5.20 -6.82
C ASN A 87 15.63 -6.11 -5.60
N ALA A 88 15.14 -7.34 -5.80
CA ALA A 88 14.92 -8.29 -4.73
C ALA A 88 15.09 -9.74 -5.21
N GLU A 89 15.30 -10.65 -4.26
CA GLU A 89 15.34 -12.09 -4.49
C GLU A 89 14.06 -12.80 -4.03
N SER A 90 13.20 -12.10 -3.27
CA SER A 90 11.92 -12.61 -2.79
C SER A 90 10.99 -11.45 -2.44
N CYS A 91 9.69 -11.69 -2.44
CA CYS A 91 8.71 -10.69 -2.00
C CYS A 91 8.92 -10.32 -0.52
N LEU A 92 9.26 -11.31 0.32
CA LEU A 92 9.49 -11.10 1.75
C LEU A 92 10.72 -10.20 2.03
N GLY A 93 11.65 -10.08 1.07
CA GLY A 93 12.80 -9.18 1.15
C GLY A 93 12.40 -7.70 1.29
N CYS A 94 11.26 -7.31 0.69
CA CYS A 94 10.70 -5.96 0.78
C CYS A 94 9.44 -5.91 1.66
N HIS A 95 8.61 -6.96 1.69
CA HIS A 95 7.39 -7.08 2.48
C HIS A 95 7.65 -7.84 3.80
N ILE A 96 8.58 -7.37 4.62
CA ILE A 96 8.95 -8.02 5.90
C ILE A 96 7.69 -8.22 6.76
N ASN A 97 7.44 -9.46 7.20
CA ASN A 97 6.21 -9.85 7.93
C ASN A 97 4.90 -9.51 7.19
N SER A 98 4.90 -9.51 5.85
CA SER A 98 3.80 -9.01 5.00
C SER A 98 3.50 -7.52 5.22
N GLY A 99 4.43 -6.83 5.81
CA GLY A 99 4.34 -5.43 6.17
C GLY A 99 4.94 -4.49 5.13
N ARG A 100 5.42 -3.36 5.62
CA ARG A 100 5.91 -2.22 4.84
C ARG A 100 7.43 -2.21 4.76
N GLY A 101 7.98 -1.80 3.63
CA GLY A 101 9.40 -1.51 3.47
C GLY A 101 9.82 -0.30 4.29
N THR A 102 11.13 -0.18 4.54
CA THR A 102 11.75 0.93 5.28
C THR A 102 12.59 1.81 4.36
N VAL A 103 12.84 3.02 4.78
CA VAL A 103 13.74 3.97 4.11
C VAL A 103 15.12 3.99 4.78
N PRO A 104 16.20 4.37 4.06
CA PRO A 104 17.51 4.55 4.66
C PRO A 104 17.47 5.54 5.82
N ALA A 105 18.09 5.18 6.95
CA ALA A 105 18.22 6.08 8.09
C ALA A 105 19.28 7.16 7.87
N LYS A 106 20.29 6.87 7.06
CA LYS A 106 21.43 7.75 6.77
C LYS A 106 21.59 7.97 5.27
N SER A 107 22.05 9.15 4.88
CA SER A 107 22.25 9.52 3.46
C SER A 107 23.33 8.68 2.73
N ASN A 108 24.19 7.98 3.43
CA ASN A 108 25.19 7.08 2.86
C ASN A 108 24.76 5.61 2.79
N GLU A 109 23.53 5.32 3.19
CA GLU A 109 22.93 3.99 3.07
C GLU A 109 22.08 3.95 1.80
N PRO A 110 22.34 3.02 0.86
CA PRO A 110 21.50 2.91 -0.33
C PRO A 110 20.13 2.30 0.01
N ILE A 111 19.13 2.61 -0.80
CA ILE A 111 17.80 1.98 -0.67
C ILE A 111 17.90 0.47 -0.86
N ARG A 112 16.99 -0.29 -0.18
CA ARG A 112 16.93 -1.76 -0.29
C ARG A 112 15.50 -2.29 -0.39
N THR A 113 14.55 -1.68 0.31
CA THR A 113 13.14 -2.08 0.35
C THR A 113 12.23 -0.97 -0.20
N MET A 114 12.81 -0.14 -1.03
CA MET A 114 12.16 0.89 -1.83
C MET A 114 12.43 0.63 -3.30
N LEU A 115 11.60 1.21 -4.14
CA LEU A 115 11.73 1.22 -5.60
C LEU A 115 11.86 2.66 -6.10
N VAL A 116 12.52 2.86 -7.22
CA VAL A 116 12.50 4.13 -7.95
C VAL A 116 11.97 3.87 -9.35
N ARG A 117 10.69 4.22 -9.56
CA ARG A 117 10.12 4.22 -10.91
C ARG A 117 10.74 5.36 -11.72
N VAL A 118 11.02 5.07 -12.97
CA VAL A 118 11.62 6.02 -13.90
C VAL A 118 10.82 6.05 -15.20
N SER A 119 10.75 7.20 -15.83
CA SER A 119 10.12 7.36 -17.16
C SER A 119 10.63 8.64 -17.82
N VAL A 120 10.32 8.82 -19.09
CA VAL A 120 10.45 10.09 -19.80
C VAL A 120 9.07 10.65 -20.12
N PRO A 121 8.93 11.93 -20.49
CA PRO A 121 7.64 12.50 -20.92
C PRO A 121 7.00 11.73 -22.06
N GLY A 122 5.70 11.50 -21.98
CA GLY A 122 4.92 10.77 -22.98
C GLY A 122 4.17 9.58 -22.39
N LYS A 123 3.52 8.83 -23.28
CA LYS A 123 2.76 7.62 -22.91
C LYS A 123 3.15 6.47 -23.83
N ASN A 124 3.21 5.27 -23.29
CA ASN A 124 3.36 4.04 -24.06
C ASN A 124 2.07 3.66 -24.81
N ALA A 125 2.11 2.59 -25.59
CA ALA A 125 0.99 2.13 -26.40
C ALA A 125 -0.28 1.78 -25.58
N ASN A 126 -0.14 1.47 -24.30
CA ASN A 126 -1.23 1.12 -23.38
C ASN A 126 -1.71 2.32 -22.53
N GLY A 127 -1.19 3.53 -22.80
CA GLY A 127 -1.53 4.75 -22.08
C GLY A 127 -0.78 4.95 -20.76
N GLY A 128 0.07 4.02 -20.36
CA GLY A 128 0.96 4.12 -19.21
C GLY A 128 2.16 5.04 -19.44
N PRO A 129 3.04 5.24 -18.45
CA PRO A 129 4.25 6.05 -18.60
C PRO A 129 5.13 5.57 -19.76
N MET A 130 5.84 6.50 -20.41
CA MET A 130 6.83 6.15 -21.42
C MET A 130 8.10 5.66 -20.73
N PRO A 131 8.53 4.39 -20.94
CA PRO A 131 9.75 3.87 -20.34
C PRO A 131 10.97 4.72 -20.68
N HIS A 132 11.89 4.85 -19.73
CA HIS A 132 13.17 5.49 -20.00
C HIS A 132 14.00 4.62 -20.96
N PRO A 133 14.58 5.17 -22.06
CA PRO A 133 15.20 4.38 -23.12
C PRO A 133 16.43 3.57 -22.68
N ARG A 134 17.05 3.92 -21.54
CA ARG A 134 18.24 3.24 -21.02
C ARG A 134 17.96 2.41 -19.77
N TYR A 135 16.90 2.74 -18.99
CA TYR A 135 16.65 2.20 -17.66
C TYR A 135 15.23 1.61 -17.53
N GLY A 136 14.44 1.56 -18.59
CA GLY A 136 13.09 0.99 -18.57
C GLY A 136 12.12 1.76 -17.66
N ASP A 137 11.33 1.04 -16.90
CA ASP A 137 10.28 1.58 -16.02
C ASP A 137 10.71 1.74 -14.55
N GLN A 138 11.86 1.18 -14.18
CA GLN A 138 12.38 1.14 -12.81
C GLN A 138 13.90 1.03 -12.79
N ILE A 139 14.55 1.68 -11.84
CA ILE A 139 15.98 1.48 -11.59
C ILE A 139 16.20 0.18 -10.84
N ASN A 140 16.97 -0.73 -11.41
CA ASN A 140 17.32 -2.01 -10.84
C ASN A 140 18.76 -1.97 -10.28
N PHE A 141 18.90 -2.05 -8.95
CA PHE A 141 20.21 -1.91 -8.30
C PHE A 141 20.94 -3.25 -8.10
N MET A 142 20.32 -4.37 -8.46
CA MET A 142 20.95 -5.69 -8.45
C MET A 142 21.14 -6.19 -9.88
N GLY A 143 22.25 -6.89 -10.11
CA GLY A 143 22.56 -7.57 -11.35
C GLY A 143 22.98 -9.00 -11.13
N VAL A 144 23.36 -9.68 -12.22
CA VAL A 144 23.99 -11.01 -12.17
C VAL A 144 25.46 -10.85 -11.85
N GLU A 145 25.92 -11.48 -10.79
CA GLU A 145 27.31 -11.41 -10.36
C GLU A 145 28.26 -11.77 -11.51
N HIS A 146 29.25 -10.91 -11.75
CA HIS A 146 30.27 -10.98 -12.81
C HIS A 146 29.80 -10.78 -14.27
N GLU A 147 28.49 -10.85 -14.58
CA GLU A 147 27.98 -10.73 -15.96
C GLU A 147 27.26 -9.43 -16.22
N VAL A 148 26.32 -9.08 -15.35
CA VAL A 148 25.45 -7.89 -15.45
C VAL A 148 25.53 -7.10 -14.16
N ARG A 149 25.98 -5.85 -14.23
CA ARG A 149 25.99 -4.94 -13.09
C ARG A 149 24.58 -4.37 -12.89
N GLY A 150 24.20 -4.13 -11.62
CA GLY A 150 23.04 -3.31 -11.32
C GLY A 150 23.14 -1.94 -12.01
N GLU A 151 22.01 -1.34 -12.30
CA GLU A 151 21.93 -0.14 -13.15
C GLU A 151 22.51 1.10 -12.50
N ALA A 152 22.31 1.23 -11.17
CA ALA A 152 22.78 2.36 -10.37
C ALA A 152 22.75 2.03 -8.89
N GLU A 153 23.35 2.89 -8.06
CA GLU A 153 23.09 2.98 -6.63
C GLU A 153 22.19 4.17 -6.32
N VAL A 154 21.23 3.98 -5.44
CA VAL A 154 20.21 4.99 -5.11
C VAL A 154 20.25 5.30 -3.62
N PHE A 155 20.29 6.59 -3.29
CA PHE A 155 20.34 7.13 -1.94
C PHE A 155 19.25 8.18 -1.74
N ILE A 156 18.93 8.46 -0.48
CA ILE A 156 18.04 9.55 -0.09
C ILE A 156 18.76 10.46 0.89
N ASP A 157 18.93 11.72 0.53
CA ASP A 157 19.37 12.76 1.43
C ASP A 157 18.15 13.40 2.11
N TRP A 158 18.17 13.46 3.43
CA TRP A 158 17.08 14.00 4.22
C TRP A 158 17.37 15.45 4.64
N ARG A 159 16.40 16.33 4.35
CA ARG A 159 16.42 17.71 4.81
C ARG A 159 15.34 17.92 5.85
N GLU A 160 15.73 18.34 7.04
CA GLU A 160 14.77 18.68 8.12
C GLU A 160 14.02 19.97 7.80
N LYS A 161 12.70 19.96 8.02
CA LYS A 161 11.77 21.06 7.74
C LYS A 161 10.86 21.27 8.96
N PRO A 162 11.17 22.24 9.85
CA PRO A 162 10.35 22.46 11.04
C PRO A 162 8.97 23.01 10.67
N VAL A 163 7.95 22.52 11.36
CA VAL A 163 6.56 22.98 11.29
C VAL A 163 6.08 23.25 12.70
N GLN A 164 5.47 24.41 12.93
CA GLN A 164 4.99 24.84 14.24
C GLN A 164 3.45 24.75 14.30
N PHE A 165 2.93 24.15 15.36
CA PHE A 165 1.53 24.18 15.72
C PHE A 165 1.12 25.53 16.29
N ALA A 166 -0.18 25.81 16.30
CA ALA A 166 -0.72 27.08 16.83
C ALA A 166 -0.41 27.31 18.33
N ASP A 167 -0.18 26.27 19.11
CA ASP A 167 0.22 26.31 20.52
C ASP A 167 1.74 26.48 20.75
N GLY A 168 2.53 26.61 19.67
CA GLY A 168 3.97 26.79 19.73
C GLY A 168 4.80 25.49 19.72
N GLU A 169 4.18 24.31 19.84
CA GLU A 169 4.89 23.03 19.69
C GLU A 169 5.45 22.91 18.26
N THR A 170 6.66 22.40 18.13
CA THR A 170 7.33 22.24 16.83
C THR A 170 7.60 20.77 16.55
N VAL A 171 7.29 20.34 15.31
CA VAL A 171 7.64 19.03 14.76
C VAL A 171 8.56 19.24 13.56
N SER A 172 9.65 18.49 13.49
CA SER A 172 10.53 18.52 12.33
C SER A 172 10.11 17.44 11.32
N LEU A 173 9.65 17.86 10.15
CA LEU A 173 9.41 16.97 9.01
C LEU A 173 10.74 16.71 8.30
N ARG A 174 10.84 15.57 7.58
CA ARG A 174 12.00 15.31 6.71
C ARG A 174 11.59 15.26 5.24
N GLU A 175 12.22 16.09 4.43
CA GLU A 175 12.03 16.19 2.98
C GLU A 175 13.07 15.32 2.27
N PRO A 176 12.67 14.37 1.39
CA PRO A 176 13.62 13.54 0.66
C PRO A 176 14.20 14.27 -0.54
N LYS A 177 15.48 14.07 -0.78
CA LYS A 177 16.15 14.39 -2.03
C LYS A 177 16.80 13.12 -2.59
N LEU A 178 16.27 12.64 -3.71
CA LEU A 178 16.81 11.47 -4.40
C LEU A 178 18.21 11.77 -4.96
N ARG A 179 19.14 10.84 -4.78
CA ARG A 179 20.48 10.86 -5.32
C ARG A 179 20.80 9.52 -5.96
N ILE A 180 21.10 9.52 -7.26
CA ILE A 180 21.37 8.33 -8.06
C ILE A 180 22.82 8.41 -8.52
N GLU A 181 23.59 7.38 -8.23
CA GLU A 181 25.02 7.31 -8.48
C GLU A 181 25.39 6.04 -9.27
N GLN A 182 26.60 5.99 -9.78
CA GLN A 182 27.16 4.83 -10.47
C GLN A 182 26.32 4.32 -11.65
N LEU A 183 25.78 5.25 -12.45
CA LEU A 183 24.98 4.95 -13.63
C LEU A 183 25.77 4.10 -14.65
N VAL A 184 25.35 2.84 -14.85
CA VAL A 184 26.09 1.86 -15.68
C VAL A 184 25.80 2.04 -17.15
N TYR A 185 24.60 2.46 -17.52
CA TYR A 185 24.16 2.56 -18.92
C TYR A 185 24.11 4.00 -19.46
N GLY A 186 24.86 4.90 -18.82
CA GLY A 186 25.00 6.31 -19.22
C GLY A 186 24.04 7.26 -18.49
N PRO A 187 24.05 8.55 -18.84
CA PRO A 187 23.28 9.56 -18.11
C PRO A 187 21.78 9.37 -18.28
N LEU A 188 21.04 9.78 -17.23
CA LEU A 188 19.58 9.74 -17.22
C LEU A 188 18.95 10.82 -18.12
N GLY A 189 19.55 11.98 -18.28
CA GLY A 189 18.96 13.12 -19.01
C GLY A 189 18.07 13.99 -18.12
N ASP A 190 17.92 15.25 -18.53
CA ASP A 190 17.23 16.28 -17.74
C ASP A 190 15.71 16.13 -17.72
N ASP A 191 15.16 15.38 -18.67
CA ASP A 191 13.72 15.10 -18.80
C ASP A 191 13.27 13.84 -18.09
N THR A 192 14.16 13.17 -17.34
CA THR A 192 13.83 11.97 -16.60
C THR A 192 12.94 12.29 -15.40
N LEU A 193 11.85 11.55 -15.30
CA LEU A 193 10.88 11.64 -14.20
C LEU A 193 11.09 10.47 -13.24
N PHE A 194 11.13 10.76 -11.94
CA PHE A 194 11.37 9.79 -10.88
C PHE A 194 10.21 9.70 -9.90
N SER A 195 9.98 8.50 -9.39
CA SER A 195 9.00 8.26 -8.33
C SER A 195 9.56 7.25 -7.32
N PRO A 196 10.20 7.70 -6.23
CA PRO A 196 10.60 6.82 -5.14
C PRO A 196 9.37 6.30 -4.41
N ARG A 197 9.32 4.99 -4.17
CA ARG A 197 8.16 4.31 -3.57
C ARG A 197 8.62 3.30 -2.53
N VAL A 198 8.11 3.44 -1.30
CA VAL A 198 8.31 2.43 -0.27
C VAL A 198 7.29 1.30 -0.43
N THR A 199 7.70 0.08 -0.18
CA THR A 199 6.82 -1.10 -0.28
C THR A 199 5.61 -1.00 0.66
N GLN A 200 4.42 -1.37 0.19
CA GLN A 200 3.15 -1.31 0.95
C GLN A 200 2.86 -2.63 1.67
N PRO A 201 2.10 -2.64 2.79
CA PRO A 201 1.71 -3.87 3.47
C PRO A 201 0.71 -4.69 2.65
N LEU A 202 0.69 -6.02 2.89
CA LEU A 202 -0.11 -7.01 2.16
C LEU A 202 -1.37 -7.45 2.92
N LEU A 203 -2.00 -6.59 3.73
CA LEU A 203 -3.18 -6.96 4.51
C LEU A 203 -4.49 -6.50 3.84
N GLY A 204 -5.52 -7.35 3.89
CA GLY A 204 -6.87 -7.03 3.45
C GLY A 204 -7.03 -6.76 1.95
N LEU A 205 -6.04 -7.09 1.13
CA LEU A 205 -6.05 -6.70 -0.30
C LEU A 205 -7.16 -7.40 -1.09
N GLY A 206 -7.49 -8.66 -0.76
CA GLY A 206 -8.64 -9.35 -1.39
C GLY A 206 -9.98 -8.70 -1.05
N LEU A 207 -10.15 -8.18 0.17
CA LEU A 207 -11.34 -7.40 0.52
C LEU A 207 -11.46 -6.10 -0.29
N LEU A 208 -10.32 -5.42 -0.56
CA LEU A 208 -10.30 -4.24 -1.42
C LEU A 208 -10.56 -4.61 -2.89
N GLU A 209 -10.07 -5.76 -3.35
CA GLU A 209 -10.37 -6.28 -4.69
C GLU A 209 -11.86 -6.60 -4.86
N ALA A 210 -12.50 -7.08 -3.81
CA ALA A 210 -13.91 -7.42 -3.79
C ALA A 210 -14.87 -6.21 -3.78
N VAL A 211 -14.38 -4.97 -3.57
CA VAL A 211 -15.22 -3.76 -3.68
C VAL A 211 -15.63 -3.56 -5.14
N PRO A 212 -16.91 -3.38 -5.47
CA PRO A 212 -17.37 -3.20 -6.86
C PRO A 212 -16.82 -1.92 -7.52
N ASP A 213 -16.56 -1.95 -8.82
CA ASP A 213 -16.19 -0.76 -9.61
C ASP A 213 -17.23 0.35 -9.48
N SER A 214 -18.52 -0.01 -9.49
CA SER A 214 -19.63 0.93 -9.32
C SER A 214 -19.56 1.70 -7.98
N THR A 215 -19.01 1.10 -6.93
CA THR A 215 -18.77 1.78 -5.65
C THR A 215 -17.70 2.87 -5.81
N LEU A 216 -16.60 2.58 -6.50
CA LEU A 216 -15.53 3.56 -6.74
C LEU A 216 -16.01 4.70 -7.66
N GLU A 217 -16.80 4.39 -8.67
CA GLU A 217 -17.43 5.39 -9.55
C GLU A 217 -18.39 6.27 -8.76
N ALA A 218 -19.21 5.70 -7.90
CA ALA A 218 -20.13 6.46 -7.03
C ALA A 218 -19.38 7.37 -6.06
N LEU A 219 -18.32 6.89 -5.42
CA LEU A 219 -17.47 7.69 -4.53
C LEU A 219 -16.76 8.84 -5.27
N SER A 220 -16.32 8.60 -6.50
CA SER A 220 -15.72 9.63 -7.37
C SER A 220 -16.72 10.69 -7.81
N ALA A 221 -17.97 10.31 -8.05
CA ALA A 221 -19.04 11.24 -8.46
C ALA A 221 -19.69 11.98 -7.28
N ALA A 222 -19.55 11.46 -6.05
CA ALA A 222 -20.17 12.05 -4.87
C ALA A 222 -19.56 13.43 -4.53
N PRO A 223 -20.38 14.44 -4.19
CA PRO A 223 -19.87 15.72 -3.73
C PRO A 223 -19.14 15.55 -2.39
N LYS A 224 -17.96 16.16 -2.28
CA LYS A 224 -17.14 16.14 -1.07
C LYS A 224 -16.93 17.58 -0.55
N PRO A 225 -16.71 17.76 0.76
CA PRO A 225 -16.53 19.10 1.33
C PRO A 225 -15.18 19.71 0.92
N HIS A 226 -15.03 21.02 1.11
CA HIS A 226 -13.77 21.77 1.00
C HIS A 226 -13.06 21.66 -0.37
N GLY A 227 -13.78 21.37 -1.45
CA GLY A 227 -13.21 21.26 -2.79
C GLY A 227 -12.48 19.91 -3.06
N ILE A 228 -12.60 18.96 -2.15
CA ILE A 228 -12.12 17.58 -2.37
C ILE A 228 -12.91 16.98 -3.52
N LYS A 229 -12.22 16.29 -4.42
CA LYS A 229 -12.83 15.64 -5.59
C LYS A 229 -12.64 14.14 -5.53
N GLY A 230 -11.39 13.71 -5.71
CA GLY A 230 -11.05 12.31 -5.91
C GLY A 230 -11.48 11.81 -7.29
N LYS A 231 -10.69 10.93 -7.88
CA LYS A 231 -11.03 10.28 -9.15
C LYS A 231 -10.48 8.86 -9.20
N THR A 232 -11.11 8.00 -10.01
CA THR A 232 -10.54 6.69 -10.36
C THR A 232 -9.35 6.88 -11.29
N ASN A 233 -8.39 5.92 -11.30
CA ASN A 233 -7.38 5.83 -12.34
C ASN A 233 -7.83 4.81 -13.39
N ARG A 234 -7.94 5.19 -14.65
CA ARG A 234 -8.21 4.26 -15.77
C ARG A 234 -6.89 3.71 -16.26
N VAL A 235 -6.71 2.39 -16.15
CA VAL A 235 -5.45 1.71 -16.39
C VAL A 235 -5.65 0.52 -17.34
N TRP A 236 -4.55 0.05 -17.96
CA TRP A 236 -4.61 -1.10 -18.86
C TRP A 236 -4.65 -2.41 -18.09
N ASP A 237 -5.68 -3.22 -18.34
CA ASP A 237 -5.75 -4.62 -17.91
C ASP A 237 -5.11 -5.49 -19.00
N PHE A 238 -3.94 -6.05 -18.69
CA PHE A 238 -3.17 -6.86 -19.66
C PHE A 238 -3.85 -8.20 -19.99
N ALA A 239 -4.59 -8.78 -19.05
CA ALA A 239 -5.32 -10.03 -19.27
C ALA A 239 -6.59 -9.80 -20.11
N ALA A 240 -7.37 -8.77 -19.74
CA ALA A 240 -8.61 -8.44 -20.44
C ALA A 240 -8.39 -7.60 -21.72
N LYS A 241 -7.18 -7.07 -21.94
CA LYS A 241 -6.80 -6.20 -23.08
C LYS A 241 -7.74 -5.00 -23.25
N ARG A 242 -8.07 -4.33 -22.15
CA ARG A 242 -8.94 -3.15 -22.11
C ARG A 242 -8.58 -2.23 -20.95
N MET A 243 -9.11 -1.01 -21.01
CA MET A 243 -9.04 -0.11 -19.87
C MET A 243 -9.99 -0.56 -18.75
N ALA A 244 -9.49 -0.53 -17.50
CA ALA A 244 -10.21 -0.89 -16.28
C ALA A 244 -9.95 0.14 -15.18
N ILE A 245 -10.70 0.08 -14.08
CA ILE A 245 -10.44 0.90 -12.89
C ILE A 245 -9.27 0.30 -12.12
N GLY A 246 -8.23 1.09 -11.92
CA GLY A 246 -7.07 0.74 -11.11
C GLY A 246 -7.38 0.80 -9.62
N ARG A 247 -6.77 -0.10 -8.83
CA ARG A 247 -6.99 -0.25 -7.38
C ARG A 247 -5.70 -0.37 -6.60
N PHE A 248 -4.67 -1.03 -7.16
CA PHE A 248 -3.44 -1.40 -6.47
C PHE A 248 -2.25 -0.57 -6.95
N GLY A 249 -1.22 -0.52 -6.09
CA GLY A 249 -0.10 0.40 -6.24
C GLY A 249 -0.41 1.79 -5.66
N HIS A 250 0.63 2.61 -5.51
CA HIS A 250 0.54 3.96 -4.90
C HIS A 250 -0.33 4.94 -5.69
N LYS A 251 -0.44 4.75 -7.01
CA LYS A 251 -1.25 5.56 -7.92
C LYS A 251 -2.37 4.74 -8.57
N ALA A 252 -2.83 3.66 -7.92
CA ALA A 252 -3.87 2.77 -8.44
C ALA A 252 -3.58 2.32 -9.89
N THR A 253 -2.39 1.78 -10.15
CA THR A 253 -1.90 1.46 -11.50
C THR A 253 -2.22 0.05 -11.97
N ASN A 254 -2.72 -0.81 -11.09
CA ASN A 254 -3.14 -2.17 -11.43
C ASN A 254 -4.61 -2.41 -11.06
N PRO A 255 -5.41 -3.03 -11.96
CA PRO A 255 -6.84 -3.22 -11.73
C PRO A 255 -7.16 -4.37 -10.78
N ASN A 256 -6.27 -5.35 -10.67
CA ASN A 256 -6.47 -6.57 -9.88
C ASN A 256 -5.15 -7.07 -9.28
N LEU A 257 -5.25 -7.95 -8.28
CA LEU A 257 -4.09 -8.51 -7.57
C LEU A 257 -3.24 -9.43 -8.46
N SER A 258 -3.86 -10.14 -9.37
CA SER A 258 -3.13 -11.00 -10.32
C SER A 258 -2.11 -10.17 -11.13
N GLN A 259 -2.54 -9.07 -11.72
CA GLN A 259 -1.65 -8.18 -12.47
C GLN A 259 -0.65 -7.47 -11.55
N GLN A 260 -1.07 -7.02 -10.36
CA GLN A 260 -0.16 -6.37 -9.40
C GLN A 260 1.00 -7.30 -8.99
N ILE A 261 0.70 -8.57 -8.72
CA ILE A 261 1.71 -9.56 -8.32
C ILE A 261 2.64 -9.88 -9.50
N MET A 262 2.10 -10.12 -10.70
CA MET A 262 2.92 -10.41 -11.88
C MET A 262 3.78 -9.21 -12.30
N ALA A 263 3.28 -7.98 -12.16
CA ALA A 263 4.07 -6.77 -12.38
C ALA A 263 5.20 -6.63 -11.36
N ALA A 264 4.97 -6.98 -10.09
CA ALA A 264 6.02 -6.99 -9.07
C ALA A 264 7.09 -8.07 -9.37
N PHE A 265 6.69 -9.28 -9.80
CA PHE A 265 7.64 -10.28 -10.26
C PHE A 265 8.52 -9.77 -11.39
N HIS A 266 7.91 -9.15 -12.39
CA HIS A 266 8.61 -8.63 -13.55
C HIS A 266 9.53 -7.45 -13.18
N ASP A 267 8.99 -6.42 -12.56
CA ASP A 267 9.72 -5.17 -12.35
C ASP A 267 10.74 -5.25 -11.19
N ASP A 268 10.41 -6.01 -10.13
CA ASP A 268 11.22 -6.05 -8.91
C ASP A 268 12.22 -7.21 -8.88
N MET A 269 11.92 -8.31 -9.57
CA MET A 269 12.75 -9.51 -9.58
C MET A 269 13.20 -9.95 -10.99
N GLY A 270 12.73 -9.28 -12.05
CA GLY A 270 13.02 -9.61 -13.43
C GLY A 270 12.42 -10.95 -13.88
N VAL A 271 11.43 -11.49 -13.15
CA VAL A 271 10.81 -12.80 -13.44
C VAL A 271 9.71 -12.63 -14.47
N THR A 272 9.82 -13.32 -15.59
CA THR A 272 8.81 -13.29 -16.66
C THR A 272 7.56 -14.08 -16.32
N SER A 273 6.43 -13.66 -16.88
CA SER A 273 5.12 -14.29 -16.66
C SER A 273 4.28 -14.27 -17.95
N ASN A 274 3.11 -14.91 -17.92
CA ASN A 274 2.18 -14.86 -19.06
C ASN A 274 1.70 -13.44 -19.41
N LEU A 275 1.64 -12.51 -18.44
CA LEU A 275 1.28 -11.11 -18.70
C LEU A 275 2.49 -10.26 -19.11
N PHE A 276 3.67 -10.61 -18.63
CA PHE A 276 4.94 -9.92 -18.88
C PHE A 276 5.98 -10.94 -19.36
N PRO A 277 5.94 -11.33 -20.65
CA PRO A 277 6.71 -12.46 -21.16
C PRO A 277 8.16 -12.12 -21.54
N THR A 278 8.58 -10.87 -21.43
CA THR A 278 9.92 -10.40 -21.83
C THR A 278 10.70 -9.91 -20.63
N GLU A 279 12.01 -10.09 -20.63
CA GLU A 279 12.92 -9.49 -19.64
C GLU A 279 12.82 -7.96 -19.60
N THR A 280 13.14 -7.38 -18.44
CA THR A 280 13.14 -5.92 -18.24
C THR A 280 14.28 -5.19 -18.97
N CYS A 281 15.16 -5.91 -19.65
CA CYS A 281 16.34 -5.37 -20.33
C CYS A 281 15.98 -4.43 -21.48
N THR A 282 16.51 -3.21 -21.49
CA THR A 282 16.37 -2.27 -22.60
C THR A 282 17.30 -2.61 -23.77
N ASP A 283 17.09 -1.99 -24.94
CA ASP A 283 17.91 -2.24 -26.14
C ASP A 283 19.39 -1.87 -25.99
N VAL A 284 19.73 -0.94 -25.11
CA VAL A 284 21.11 -0.54 -24.84
C VAL A 284 21.82 -1.44 -23.83
N GLN A 285 21.07 -2.23 -23.07
CA GLN A 285 21.58 -3.11 -22.01
C GLN A 285 22.00 -4.47 -22.58
N LYS A 286 22.99 -4.48 -23.46
CA LYS A 286 23.41 -5.68 -24.19
C LYS A 286 23.83 -6.86 -23.30
N SER A 287 24.54 -6.57 -22.20
CA SER A 287 24.91 -7.63 -21.22
C SER A 287 23.68 -8.27 -20.58
N CYS A 288 22.68 -7.47 -20.20
CA CYS A 288 21.40 -7.95 -19.68
C CYS A 288 20.70 -8.85 -20.70
N ARG A 289 20.56 -8.41 -21.94
CA ARG A 289 19.87 -9.14 -23.02
C ARG A 289 20.57 -10.44 -23.43
N ASN A 290 21.87 -10.53 -23.20
CA ASN A 290 22.68 -11.73 -23.53
C ASN A 290 22.91 -12.65 -22.30
N ALA A 291 22.45 -12.25 -21.12
CA ALA A 291 22.58 -13.07 -19.92
C ALA A 291 21.78 -14.37 -20.06
N PHE A 292 22.23 -15.42 -19.39
CA PHE A 292 21.51 -16.68 -19.36
C PHE A 292 20.22 -16.52 -18.54
N SER A 293 19.08 -16.91 -19.10
CA SER A 293 17.79 -16.94 -18.43
C SER A 293 17.22 -18.36 -18.35
N ALA A 294 16.32 -18.58 -17.41
CA ALA A 294 15.58 -19.83 -17.32
C ALA A 294 14.55 -19.96 -18.46
N PRO A 295 13.97 -21.16 -18.70
CA PRO A 295 12.87 -21.30 -19.65
C PRO A 295 11.69 -20.37 -19.31
N GLN A 296 11.22 -19.60 -20.27
CA GLN A 296 10.17 -18.61 -20.09
C GLN A 296 8.78 -19.12 -20.51
N PRO A 297 7.68 -18.67 -19.86
CA PRO A 297 7.66 -17.81 -18.68
C PRO A 297 8.13 -18.53 -17.41
N GLU A 298 8.91 -17.86 -16.59
CA GLU A 298 9.53 -18.46 -15.40
C GLU A 298 8.54 -18.62 -14.25
N LEU A 299 7.59 -17.68 -14.12
CA LEU A 299 6.53 -17.74 -13.11
C LEU A 299 5.48 -18.78 -13.52
N GLY A 300 5.58 -19.95 -12.91
CA GLY A 300 4.61 -21.03 -13.10
C GLY A 300 3.40 -20.95 -12.16
N PRO A 301 2.35 -21.73 -12.44
CA PRO A 301 1.15 -21.75 -11.61
C PRO A 301 1.40 -22.27 -10.19
N ASN A 302 2.39 -23.15 -10.00
CA ASN A 302 2.72 -23.71 -8.69
C ASN A 302 3.24 -22.67 -7.68
N GLN A 303 3.90 -21.61 -8.17
CA GLN A 303 4.36 -20.49 -7.35
C GLN A 303 3.30 -19.39 -7.27
N PHE A 304 2.65 -19.11 -8.40
CA PHE A 304 1.72 -17.99 -8.52
C PHE A 304 0.39 -18.21 -7.80
N VAL A 305 -0.24 -19.39 -7.96
CA VAL A 305 -1.60 -19.61 -7.42
C VAL A 305 -1.64 -19.58 -5.88
N PRO A 306 -0.73 -20.26 -5.15
CA PRO A 306 -0.70 -20.15 -3.69
C PRO A 306 -0.39 -18.73 -3.21
N LEU A 307 0.54 -18.03 -3.88
CA LEU A 307 0.89 -16.64 -3.53
C LEU A 307 -0.30 -15.69 -3.73
N LEU A 308 -1.00 -15.81 -4.85
CA LEU A 308 -2.20 -15.00 -5.11
C LEU A 308 -3.25 -15.23 -4.03
N PHE A 309 -3.52 -16.50 -3.68
CA PHE A 309 -4.45 -16.83 -2.61
C PHE A 309 -4.01 -16.25 -1.27
N TYR A 310 -2.72 -16.35 -0.92
CA TYR A 310 -2.17 -15.76 0.30
C TYR A 310 -2.44 -14.24 0.37
N VAL A 311 -2.09 -13.52 -0.70
CA VAL A 311 -2.26 -12.06 -0.75
C VAL A 311 -3.74 -11.66 -0.69
N GLN A 312 -4.63 -12.45 -1.30
CA GLN A 312 -6.09 -12.26 -1.23
C GLN A 312 -6.65 -12.57 0.15
N ALA A 313 -6.19 -13.64 0.79
CA ALA A 313 -6.77 -14.17 2.03
C ALA A 313 -6.20 -13.55 3.32
N ASN A 314 -5.19 -12.68 3.25
CA ASN A 314 -4.66 -12.02 4.43
C ASN A 314 -5.72 -11.17 5.13
N ALA A 315 -5.94 -11.51 6.40
CA ALA A 315 -6.89 -10.82 7.27
C ALA A 315 -6.40 -9.43 7.70
N VAL A 316 -7.31 -8.65 8.23
CA VAL A 316 -7.06 -7.29 8.75
C VAL A 316 -7.05 -7.34 10.27
N PRO A 317 -6.09 -6.70 10.96
CA PRO A 317 -6.15 -6.56 12.42
C PRO A 317 -7.42 -5.85 12.87
N ALA A 318 -7.99 -6.34 13.96
CA ALA A 318 -9.13 -5.71 14.62
C ALA A 318 -8.75 -4.30 15.09
N ARG A 319 -9.68 -3.36 14.96
CA ARG A 319 -9.57 -2.05 15.59
C ARG A 319 -9.47 -2.23 17.11
N ARG A 320 -8.55 -1.52 17.75
CA ARG A 320 -8.26 -1.62 19.17
C ARG A 320 -8.93 -0.47 19.93
N ASN A 321 -9.31 -0.73 21.19
CA ASN A 321 -9.80 0.29 22.11
C ASN A 321 -10.99 1.14 21.57
N ALA A 322 -11.83 0.57 20.70
CA ALA A 322 -12.96 1.30 20.07
C ALA A 322 -13.95 1.88 21.11
N GLY A 323 -14.04 1.28 22.31
CA GLY A 323 -14.87 1.79 23.41
C GLY A 323 -14.25 2.93 24.23
N ASP A 324 -12.95 3.24 24.06
CA ASP A 324 -12.25 4.27 24.81
C ASP A 324 -12.77 5.66 24.48
N VAL A 325 -12.89 6.52 25.51
CA VAL A 325 -13.48 7.87 25.36
C VAL A 325 -12.62 8.79 24.51
N ASP A 326 -11.29 8.69 24.62
CA ASP A 326 -10.38 9.52 23.82
C ASP A 326 -10.29 9.00 22.39
N VAL A 327 -10.36 7.70 22.16
CA VAL A 327 -10.46 7.10 20.82
C VAL A 327 -11.75 7.55 20.12
N LYS A 328 -12.90 7.53 20.80
CA LYS A 328 -14.17 8.05 20.25
C LYS A 328 -14.12 9.55 19.96
N ARG A 329 -13.50 10.33 20.86
CA ARG A 329 -13.26 11.75 20.62
C ARG A 329 -12.40 11.96 19.36
N GLY A 330 -11.33 11.19 19.21
CA GLY A 330 -10.45 11.23 18.04
C GLY A 330 -11.18 10.89 16.74
N GLU A 331 -12.08 9.91 16.74
CA GLU A 331 -12.92 9.56 15.59
C GLU A 331 -13.85 10.69 15.17
N LYS A 332 -14.45 11.36 16.14
CA LYS A 332 -15.26 12.56 15.88
C LYS A 332 -14.41 13.66 15.25
N LEU A 333 -13.22 13.93 15.80
CA LEU A 333 -12.28 14.92 15.26
C LEU A 333 -11.80 14.56 13.85
N PHE A 334 -11.59 13.28 13.55
CA PHE A 334 -11.26 12.78 12.21
C PHE A 334 -12.33 13.15 11.18
N THR A 335 -13.60 13.04 11.57
CA THR A 335 -14.73 13.42 10.72
C THR A 335 -14.83 14.94 10.59
N GLU A 336 -14.74 15.69 11.70
CA GLU A 336 -14.81 17.16 11.73
C GLU A 336 -13.67 17.82 10.97
N ALA A 337 -12.48 17.20 10.95
CA ALA A 337 -11.34 17.63 10.16
C ALA A 337 -11.41 17.21 8.69
N ALA A 338 -12.55 16.66 8.22
CA ALA A 338 -12.79 16.17 6.87
C ALA A 338 -11.85 15.08 6.38
N CYS A 339 -11.10 14.38 7.26
CA CYS A 339 -10.25 13.25 6.89
C CYS A 339 -11.06 12.11 6.26
N ALA A 340 -12.30 11.89 6.76
CA ALA A 340 -13.23 10.87 6.27
C ALA A 340 -13.71 11.11 4.82
N ALA A 341 -13.47 12.30 4.24
CA ALA A 341 -13.85 12.59 2.86
C ALA A 341 -13.01 11.84 1.81
N CYS A 342 -11.76 11.46 2.17
CA CYS A 342 -10.87 10.60 1.39
C CYS A 342 -10.72 9.24 2.10
N HIS A 343 -10.44 9.25 3.38
CA HIS A 343 -10.36 8.05 4.21
C HIS A 343 -11.77 7.59 4.63
N THR A 344 -12.58 7.21 3.64
CA THR A 344 -13.96 6.71 3.83
C THR A 344 -13.96 5.55 4.82
N PRO A 345 -14.68 5.66 5.95
CA PRO A 345 -14.57 4.69 7.03
C PRO A 345 -15.02 3.28 6.65
N GLU A 346 -16.11 3.17 5.88
CA GLU A 346 -16.78 1.91 5.60
C GLU A 346 -17.01 1.72 4.10
N LEU A 347 -16.74 0.49 3.62
CA LEU A 347 -17.07 0.02 2.28
C LEU A 347 -17.81 -1.31 2.37
N LYS A 348 -18.48 -1.70 1.27
CA LYS A 348 -19.08 -3.04 1.12
C LYS A 348 -18.43 -3.77 -0.04
N THR A 349 -18.09 -5.04 0.19
CA THR A 349 -17.67 -5.94 -0.88
C THR A 349 -18.88 -6.40 -1.69
N GLY A 350 -18.68 -6.66 -2.97
CA GLY A 350 -19.65 -7.31 -3.84
C GLY A 350 -19.52 -8.82 -3.86
N GLU A 351 -20.00 -9.46 -4.92
CA GLU A 351 -19.70 -10.86 -5.21
C GLU A 351 -18.20 -11.04 -5.49
N TYR A 352 -17.57 -12.01 -4.83
CA TYR A 352 -16.15 -12.28 -4.98
C TYR A 352 -15.88 -13.78 -5.15
N ALA A 353 -15.91 -14.23 -6.39
CA ALA A 353 -15.78 -15.65 -6.74
C ALA A 353 -14.47 -16.33 -6.28
N PRO A 354 -13.29 -15.64 -6.23
CA PRO A 354 -12.05 -16.27 -5.77
C PRO A 354 -12.13 -16.78 -4.31
N ILE A 355 -12.78 -15.99 -3.44
CA ILE A 355 -13.00 -16.33 -2.03
C ILE A 355 -14.42 -15.91 -1.67
N PRO A 356 -15.43 -16.80 -1.86
CA PRO A 356 -16.84 -16.45 -1.67
C PRO A 356 -17.19 -15.87 -0.28
N GLU A 357 -16.43 -16.25 0.75
CA GLU A 357 -16.60 -15.74 2.11
C GLU A 357 -16.29 -14.23 2.23
N MET A 358 -15.60 -13.64 1.27
CA MET A 358 -15.37 -12.18 1.18
C MET A 358 -16.54 -11.42 0.57
N SER A 359 -17.53 -12.12 0.00
CA SER A 359 -18.70 -11.48 -0.62
C SER A 359 -19.58 -10.83 0.42
N HIS A 360 -20.13 -9.67 0.08
CA HIS A 360 -21.12 -8.91 0.88
C HIS A 360 -20.68 -8.55 2.31
N GLN A 361 -19.37 -8.45 2.55
CA GLN A 361 -18.83 -8.03 3.83
C GLN A 361 -18.90 -6.51 4.00
N VAL A 362 -19.19 -6.06 5.20
CA VAL A 362 -18.96 -4.68 5.63
C VAL A 362 -17.53 -4.60 6.14
N ILE A 363 -16.71 -3.76 5.51
CA ILE A 363 -15.29 -3.59 5.85
C ILE A 363 -15.01 -2.14 6.21
N ARG A 364 -14.00 -1.92 7.07
CA ARG A 364 -13.61 -0.58 7.54
C ARG A 364 -12.16 -0.26 7.19
N PRO A 365 -11.87 -0.06 5.89
CA PRO A 365 -10.51 0.17 5.42
C PRO A 365 -10.04 1.62 5.63
N PHE A 366 -10.92 2.56 5.88
CA PHE A 366 -10.62 3.99 5.92
C PHE A 366 -9.89 4.45 4.66
N THR A 367 -10.52 4.21 3.51
CA THR A 367 -10.06 4.62 2.17
C THR A 367 -11.23 4.65 1.21
N ASP A 368 -11.19 5.52 0.22
CA ASP A 368 -12.07 5.50 -0.94
C ASP A 368 -11.42 4.87 -2.18
N LEU A 369 -10.12 4.48 -2.09
CA LEU A 369 -9.29 3.95 -3.18
C LEU A 369 -9.11 4.91 -4.37
N LEU A 370 -9.55 6.16 -4.25
CA LEU A 370 -9.45 7.16 -5.31
C LEU A 370 -8.10 7.88 -5.29
N LEU A 371 -7.78 8.50 -6.41
CA LEU A 371 -6.66 9.44 -6.55
C LEU A 371 -7.08 10.82 -6.05
N HIS A 372 -6.24 11.45 -5.23
CA HIS A 372 -6.40 12.82 -4.79
C HIS A 372 -5.14 13.63 -5.07
N ASP A 373 -5.31 14.89 -5.48
CA ASP A 373 -4.20 15.85 -5.60
C ASP A 373 -3.70 16.22 -4.20
N MET A 374 -2.53 15.75 -3.84
CA MET A 374 -1.90 15.96 -2.53
C MET A 374 -0.98 17.19 -2.50
N GLY A 375 -1.01 18.02 -3.55
CA GLY A 375 -0.23 19.24 -3.65
C GLY A 375 1.24 19.02 -4.03
N GLU A 376 1.95 20.13 -4.22
CA GLU A 376 3.32 20.14 -4.72
C GLU A 376 4.31 19.43 -3.78
N ALA A 377 4.11 19.55 -2.47
CA ALA A 377 5.03 18.99 -1.47
C ALA A 377 5.10 17.45 -1.49
N LEU A 378 4.07 16.78 -2.01
CA LEU A 378 4.02 15.33 -2.21
C LEU A 378 4.11 14.93 -3.68
N SER A 379 4.36 15.86 -4.59
CA SER A 379 4.51 15.58 -6.02
C SER A 379 5.79 14.79 -6.31
N ASP A 380 5.67 13.79 -7.17
CA ASP A 380 6.81 13.13 -7.82
C ASP A 380 6.99 13.62 -9.27
N ASN A 381 6.09 14.48 -9.76
CA ASN A 381 6.02 14.99 -11.14
C ASN A 381 5.90 13.90 -12.22
N ARG A 382 5.77 12.62 -11.85
CA ARG A 382 5.65 11.49 -12.77
C ARG A 382 4.18 11.08 -12.94
N PRO A 383 3.59 11.24 -14.12
CA PRO A 383 2.25 10.71 -14.39
C PRO A 383 2.28 9.17 -14.45
N ASP A 384 1.12 8.55 -14.12
CA ASP A 384 0.97 7.09 -14.16
C ASP A 384 -0.46 6.75 -14.64
N PHE A 385 -0.65 6.54 -15.95
CA PHE A 385 -1.92 6.51 -16.67
C PHE A 385 -2.65 7.86 -16.57
N GLU A 386 -3.80 7.93 -15.86
CA GLU A 386 -4.55 9.18 -15.64
C GLU A 386 -4.16 9.89 -14.33
N ALA A 387 -3.32 9.25 -13.50
CA ALA A 387 -2.76 9.89 -12.33
C ALA A 387 -1.69 10.90 -12.72
N GLY A 388 -1.85 12.15 -12.29
CA GLY A 388 -0.82 13.18 -12.41
C GLY A 388 0.31 13.01 -11.38
N GLY A 389 1.35 13.87 -11.48
CA GLY A 389 2.50 13.83 -10.57
C GLY A 389 2.15 14.10 -9.12
N ARG A 390 1.09 14.86 -8.83
CA ARG A 390 0.64 15.19 -7.47
C ARG A 390 -0.43 14.26 -6.93
N GLU A 391 -0.94 13.34 -7.76
CA GLU A 391 -2.07 12.50 -7.42
C GLU A 391 -1.64 11.15 -6.86
N TRP A 392 -2.19 10.79 -5.72
CA TRP A 392 -1.91 9.55 -5.00
C TRP A 392 -3.21 8.88 -4.57
N ARG A 393 -3.22 7.54 -4.61
CA ARG A 393 -4.36 6.76 -4.11
C ARG A 393 -4.44 6.87 -2.59
N THR A 394 -5.64 7.13 -2.07
CA THR A 394 -5.89 7.07 -0.62
C THR A 394 -5.48 5.70 -0.08
N ALA A 395 -4.48 5.68 0.80
CA ALA A 395 -4.03 4.45 1.44
C ALA A 395 -5.05 3.99 2.49
N PRO A 396 -5.34 2.68 2.60
CA PRO A 396 -6.09 2.14 3.73
C PRO A 396 -5.37 2.44 5.04
N LEU A 397 -6.14 2.75 6.10
CA LEU A 397 -5.58 3.03 7.42
C LEU A 397 -5.72 1.84 8.40
N TRP A 398 -6.44 0.79 8.04
CA TRP A 398 -6.51 -0.41 8.87
C TRP A 398 -5.12 -1.00 9.13
N GLY A 399 -4.88 -1.45 10.35
CA GLY A 399 -3.58 -1.95 10.78
C GLY A 399 -2.52 -0.87 11.07
N LEU A 400 -2.81 0.43 10.82
CA LEU A 400 -1.85 1.53 10.97
C LEU A 400 -1.13 1.52 12.34
N GLY A 401 -1.87 1.36 13.43
CA GLY A 401 -1.29 1.37 14.77
C GLY A 401 -0.44 0.14 15.11
N LEU A 402 -0.46 -0.92 14.29
CA LEU A 402 0.45 -2.06 14.42
C LEU A 402 1.68 -1.97 13.54
N ALA A 403 1.79 -0.93 12.70
CA ALA A 403 2.89 -0.80 11.75
C ALA A 403 4.27 -0.89 12.43
N LYS A 404 4.48 -0.21 13.56
CA LYS A 404 5.73 -0.28 14.31
C LYS A 404 6.02 -1.68 14.87
N THR A 405 4.98 -2.37 15.36
CA THR A 405 5.09 -3.73 15.91
C THR A 405 5.46 -4.74 14.82
N VAL A 406 4.85 -4.62 13.64
CA VAL A 406 5.05 -5.55 12.52
C VAL A 406 6.35 -5.26 11.78
N ASN A 407 6.64 -3.99 11.50
CA ASN A 407 7.75 -3.59 10.61
C ASN A 407 9.00 -3.13 11.36
N GLY A 408 8.89 -2.80 12.68
CA GLY A 408 9.96 -2.14 13.46
C GLY A 408 10.03 -0.62 13.28
N HIS A 409 9.25 -0.05 12.34
CA HIS A 409 9.21 1.39 11.99
C HIS A 409 7.81 1.81 11.56
N THR A 410 7.62 3.12 11.34
CA THR A 410 6.38 3.73 10.84
C THR A 410 6.66 4.67 9.68
N ASP A 411 7.52 4.29 8.74
CA ASP A 411 7.79 5.11 7.56
C ASP A 411 6.55 5.18 6.67
N LEU A 412 5.80 6.29 6.75
CA LEU A 412 4.51 6.49 6.07
C LEU A 412 4.65 7.34 4.80
N LEU A 413 3.55 7.51 4.08
CA LEU A 413 3.42 8.09 2.75
C LEU A 413 4.05 7.21 1.67
N HIS A 414 4.03 7.70 0.41
CA HIS A 414 4.48 6.91 -0.74
C HIS A 414 6.00 6.61 -0.75
N ASP A 415 6.77 7.49 -0.16
CA ASP A 415 8.24 7.46 -0.12
C ASP A 415 8.83 7.31 1.29
N GLY A 416 7.98 7.05 2.28
CA GLY A 416 8.41 6.80 3.66
C GLY A 416 8.93 8.02 4.42
N ARG A 417 8.72 9.25 3.90
CA ARG A 417 9.23 10.48 4.52
C ARG A 417 8.67 10.78 5.91
N ALA A 418 7.47 10.31 6.24
CA ALA A 418 6.84 10.56 7.52
C ALA A 418 7.17 9.46 8.53
N ARG A 419 7.84 9.83 9.61
CA ARG A 419 8.26 8.93 10.70
C ARG A 419 7.16 8.62 11.70
N THR A 420 6.09 9.42 11.68
CA THR A 420 4.94 9.30 12.58
C THR A 420 3.64 9.65 11.83
N THR A 421 2.51 9.25 12.40
CA THR A 421 1.19 9.61 11.89
C THR A 421 0.99 11.13 11.88
N ALA A 422 1.49 11.86 12.89
CA ALA A 422 1.44 13.31 12.93
C ALA A 422 2.23 13.95 11.76
N GLU A 423 3.43 13.45 11.47
CA GLU A 423 4.21 13.91 10.31
C GLU A 423 3.47 13.63 8.99
N ALA A 424 2.82 12.46 8.87
CA ALA A 424 2.04 12.14 7.68
C ALA A 424 0.89 13.13 7.47
N ILE A 425 0.14 13.48 8.52
CA ILE A 425 -0.92 14.50 8.45
C ILE A 425 -0.35 15.86 8.05
N LEU A 426 0.79 16.26 8.61
CA LEU A 426 1.43 17.55 8.32
C LEU A 426 1.98 17.68 6.89
N TRP A 427 2.25 16.55 6.23
CA TRP A 427 2.63 16.51 4.81
C TRP A 427 1.43 16.62 3.86
N HIS A 428 0.20 16.41 4.32
CA HIS A 428 -0.99 16.53 3.50
C HIS A 428 -1.12 17.96 2.93
N GLY A 429 -1.46 18.06 1.64
CA GLY A 429 -1.66 19.33 0.93
C GLY A 429 -2.70 19.16 -0.17
N GLY A 430 -2.79 20.10 -1.12
CA GLY A 430 -3.75 20.03 -2.20
C GLY A 430 -5.18 19.88 -1.69
N GLU A 431 -5.89 18.84 -2.09
CA GLU A 431 -7.26 18.54 -1.63
C GLU A 431 -7.34 18.31 -0.12
N ALA A 432 -6.28 17.83 0.52
CA ALA A 432 -6.23 17.58 1.96
C ALA A 432 -5.74 18.79 2.80
N ASN A 433 -5.50 19.95 2.17
CA ASN A 433 -4.98 21.13 2.86
C ASN A 433 -5.89 21.60 4.01
N PHE A 434 -7.22 21.52 3.84
CA PHE A 434 -8.15 21.86 4.91
C PHE A 434 -7.90 21.00 6.16
N SER A 435 -7.81 19.68 6.01
CA SER A 435 -7.58 18.75 7.12
C SER A 435 -6.25 19.02 7.84
N ARG A 436 -5.18 19.31 7.07
CA ARG A 436 -3.87 19.70 7.60
C ARG A 436 -3.95 20.98 8.42
N GLU A 437 -4.63 22.02 7.92
CA GLU A 437 -4.78 23.32 8.60
C GLU A 437 -5.60 23.19 9.89
N VAL A 438 -6.64 22.34 9.89
CA VAL A 438 -7.40 22.02 11.11
C VAL A 438 -6.48 21.36 12.13
N PHE A 439 -5.68 20.36 11.73
CA PHE A 439 -4.75 19.67 12.63
C PHE A 439 -3.68 20.61 13.21
N LEU A 440 -3.14 21.54 12.41
CA LEU A 440 -2.16 22.54 12.86
C LEU A 440 -2.73 23.49 13.94
N LYS A 441 -4.02 23.79 13.86
CA LYS A 441 -4.72 24.71 14.79
C LYS A 441 -5.36 23.98 15.98
N MET A 442 -5.41 22.65 15.93
CA MET A 442 -6.10 21.83 16.93
C MET A 442 -5.38 21.92 18.29
N PRO A 443 -6.13 22.07 19.41
CA PRO A 443 -5.53 21.98 20.75
C PRO A 443 -4.78 20.68 20.96
N LYS A 444 -3.72 20.71 21.77
CA LYS A 444 -2.85 19.53 22.01
C LYS A 444 -3.62 18.29 22.43
N ALA A 445 -4.62 18.42 23.34
CA ALA A 445 -5.45 17.29 23.77
C ALA A 445 -6.27 16.68 22.62
N ASP A 446 -6.77 17.51 21.71
CA ASP A 446 -7.50 17.05 20.53
C ASP A 446 -6.58 16.37 19.52
N ARG A 447 -5.37 16.93 19.29
CA ARG A 447 -4.36 16.24 18.45
C ARG A 447 -4.03 14.85 19.00
N GLN A 448 -3.87 14.73 20.32
CA GLN A 448 -3.59 13.44 20.97
C GLN A 448 -4.75 12.46 20.81
N ALA A 449 -6.00 12.90 21.00
CA ALA A 449 -7.18 12.07 20.79
C ALA A 449 -7.29 11.58 19.34
N LEU A 450 -7.07 12.47 18.36
CA LEU A 450 -7.05 12.10 16.94
C LEU A 450 -5.95 11.06 16.64
N LEU A 451 -4.75 11.23 17.19
CA LEU A 451 -3.66 10.27 17.00
C LEU A 451 -3.93 8.92 17.69
N LEU A 452 -4.59 8.92 18.87
CA LEU A 452 -5.04 7.69 19.53
C LEU A 452 -6.09 6.94 18.70
N PHE A 453 -7.02 7.66 18.07
CA PHE A 453 -7.96 7.04 17.12
C PHE A 453 -7.23 6.38 15.96
N LEU A 454 -6.31 7.08 15.31
CA LEU A 454 -5.53 6.54 14.18
C LEU A 454 -4.64 5.35 14.61
N ASP A 455 -4.10 5.40 15.83
CA ASP A 455 -3.36 4.28 16.41
C ASP A 455 -4.27 3.08 16.76
N SER A 456 -5.56 3.31 16.97
CA SER A 456 -6.53 2.24 17.23
C SER A 456 -6.83 1.40 15.98
N LEU A 457 -6.64 1.95 14.79
CA LEU A 457 -6.87 1.30 13.49
C LEU A 457 -5.72 0.28 13.15
#